data_a91744f76a087cc78670ea35f0810b66
#
_entry.id   a91744f76a087cc78670ea35f0810b66
#
_cell.length_a   1.000
_cell.length_b   1.000
_cell.length_c   1.000
_cell.angle_alpha   90.00
_cell.angle_beta   90.00
_cell.angle_gamma   90.00
#
_symmetry.space_group_name_H-M   'P 1'
#
loop_
_entity.id
_entity.type
_entity.pdbx_description
1 polymer ?
#
loop_
_entity_poly.entity_id
_entity_poly.type
_entity_poly.pdbx_seq_one_letter_code
_entity_poly.pdbx_strand_id
1 'polypeptide(L)'
;MAKMLPDVDPGAITHPSEAEVYRSLQRRLDDSYTVLHSYPWLRPQRGDAEAPLVEGEADFVVLHPARGLLVLEVKGGRLYLQGRSWYRETRATPKLIKDPFEQGRRNVHALVDSVAERTGGRLRRGRYTFGYAAVFPHHDRSEEHTSELQ
;
A
#
# COMPACT_ATOMS: atom_id res chain seq x y z
N MET A 1 -7.70 12.55 -15.11
CA MET A 1 -7.04 11.31 -14.62
C MET A 1 -5.91 11.65 -13.68
N ALA A 2 -5.67 10.79 -12.70
CA ALA A 2 -4.56 10.98 -11.78
C ALA A 2 -3.20 10.97 -12.51
N LYS A 3 -2.25 11.69 -11.95
CA LYS A 3 -0.86 11.65 -12.39
C LYS A 3 -0.19 10.42 -11.81
N MET A 4 0.26 9.52 -12.67
CA MET A 4 0.91 8.27 -12.27
C MET A 4 2.43 8.40 -12.36
N LEU A 5 3.15 7.92 -11.33
CA LEU A 5 4.62 7.90 -11.28
C LEU A 5 5.10 6.52 -10.81
N PRO A 6 5.79 5.75 -11.64
CA PRO A 6 6.04 6.03 -13.05
C PRO A 6 4.78 5.90 -13.90
N ASP A 7 4.74 6.65 -15.00
CA ASP A 7 3.68 6.53 -16.00
C ASP A 7 4.05 5.39 -16.94
N VAL A 8 3.44 4.23 -16.73
CA VAL A 8 3.73 3.01 -17.47
C VAL A 8 2.44 2.43 -18.06
N ASP A 9 2.60 1.61 -19.10
CA ASP A 9 1.49 0.80 -19.57
C ASP A 9 1.13 -0.23 -18.48
N PRO A 10 -0.12 -0.25 -18.00
CA PRO A 10 -0.54 -1.25 -17.01
C PRO A 10 -0.27 -2.70 -17.44
N GLY A 11 -0.28 -2.97 -18.75
CA GLY A 11 0.08 -4.29 -19.27
C GLY A 11 1.52 -4.70 -19.01
N ALA A 12 2.41 -3.76 -18.73
CA ALA A 12 3.80 -4.03 -18.38
C ALA A 12 4.02 -4.32 -16.89
N ILE A 13 2.99 -4.14 -16.05
CA ILE A 13 3.06 -4.44 -14.62
C ILE A 13 2.99 -5.95 -14.42
N THR A 14 4.00 -6.51 -13.74
CA THR A 14 4.15 -7.96 -13.60
C THR A 14 3.01 -8.61 -12.80
N HIS A 15 2.56 -7.97 -11.74
CA HIS A 15 1.50 -8.50 -10.88
C HIS A 15 0.13 -8.05 -11.36
N PRO A 16 -0.75 -8.98 -11.80
CA PRO A 16 -2.08 -8.60 -12.33
C PRO A 16 -2.94 -7.82 -11.35
N SER A 17 -2.85 -8.13 -10.06
CA SER A 17 -3.59 -7.40 -9.02
C SER A 17 -3.16 -5.94 -8.91
N GLU A 18 -1.86 -5.68 -8.99
CA GLU A 18 -1.36 -4.31 -8.99
C GLU A 18 -1.71 -3.56 -10.28
N ALA A 19 -1.65 -4.25 -11.43
CA ALA A 19 -2.06 -3.66 -12.71
C ALA A 19 -3.53 -3.21 -12.68
N GLU A 20 -4.39 -4.01 -12.09
CA GLU A 20 -5.81 -3.69 -11.95
C GLU A 20 -6.03 -2.46 -11.07
N VAL A 21 -5.35 -2.39 -9.92
CA VAL A 21 -5.42 -1.24 -9.03
C VAL A 21 -4.84 0.01 -9.72
N TYR A 22 -3.74 -0.12 -10.44
CA TYR A 22 -3.13 0.97 -11.19
C TYR A 22 -4.14 1.59 -12.18
N ARG A 23 -4.81 0.76 -12.98
CA ARG A 23 -5.84 1.21 -13.92
C ARG A 23 -6.99 1.92 -13.23
N SER A 24 -7.46 1.37 -12.12
CA SER A 24 -8.56 1.95 -11.35
C SER A 24 -8.19 3.31 -10.78
N LEU A 25 -7.03 3.44 -10.17
CA LEU A 25 -6.57 4.70 -9.60
C LEU A 25 -6.41 5.76 -10.69
N GLN A 26 -5.78 5.40 -11.80
CA GLN A 26 -5.57 6.32 -12.91
C GLN A 26 -6.89 6.88 -13.46
N ARG A 27 -7.88 6.02 -13.67
CA ARG A 27 -9.15 6.42 -14.29
C ARG A 27 -10.12 7.11 -13.35
N ARG A 28 -10.15 6.68 -12.07
CA ARG A 28 -11.17 7.13 -11.11
C ARG A 28 -10.78 8.37 -10.34
N LEU A 29 -9.50 8.63 -10.20
CA LEU A 29 -9.02 9.84 -9.53
C LEU A 29 -8.77 10.93 -10.56
N ASP A 30 -9.08 12.17 -10.18
CA ASP A 30 -8.86 13.32 -11.04
C ASP A 30 -7.39 13.77 -11.04
N ASP A 31 -7.09 14.84 -11.77
CA ASP A 31 -5.72 15.35 -11.94
C ASP A 31 -5.13 16.04 -10.71
N SER A 32 -5.92 16.22 -9.64
CA SER A 32 -5.40 16.72 -8.37
C SER A 32 -4.64 15.65 -7.58
N TYR A 33 -4.80 14.38 -7.97
CA TYR A 33 -4.12 13.25 -7.32
C TYR A 33 -2.83 12.90 -8.05
N THR A 34 -1.82 12.57 -7.26
CA THR A 34 -0.58 11.95 -7.73
C THR A 34 -0.46 10.57 -7.10
N VAL A 35 -0.18 9.56 -7.90
CA VAL A 35 -0.06 8.19 -7.45
C VAL A 35 1.34 7.68 -7.74
N LEU A 36 2.04 7.24 -6.69
CA LEU A 36 3.33 6.57 -6.80
C LEU A 36 3.09 5.07 -6.78
N HIS A 37 3.69 4.34 -7.72
CA HIS A 37 3.61 2.89 -7.78
C HIS A 37 4.97 2.27 -7.49
N SER A 38 4.98 1.24 -6.66
CA SER A 38 6.20 0.52 -6.24
C SER A 38 7.25 1.45 -5.66
N TYR A 39 6.84 2.23 -4.65
CA TYR A 39 7.73 3.22 -4.03
C TYR A 39 8.62 2.55 -2.98
N PRO A 40 9.93 2.45 -3.22
CA PRO A 40 10.85 1.86 -2.26
C PRO A 40 11.18 2.83 -1.14
N TRP A 41 11.38 2.29 0.07
CA TRP A 41 11.89 3.07 1.19
C TRP A 41 12.99 2.30 1.90
N LEU A 42 13.91 3.07 2.49
CA LEU A 42 15.07 2.55 3.18
C LEU A 42 15.30 3.36 4.44
N ARG A 43 15.40 2.69 5.59
CA ARG A 43 15.58 3.35 6.87
C ARG A 43 16.55 2.60 7.77
N PRO A 44 17.31 3.31 8.64
CA PRO A 44 18.04 2.66 9.72
C PRO A 44 17.06 1.99 10.68
N GLN A 45 17.47 0.88 11.24
CA GLN A 45 16.69 0.23 12.28
C GLN A 45 16.65 1.14 13.51
N ARG A 46 15.48 1.23 14.15
CA ARG A 46 15.22 2.20 15.21
C ARG A 46 16.18 2.03 16.40
N GLY A 47 16.85 3.10 16.77
CA GLY A 47 17.67 3.18 17.98
C GLY A 47 19.13 2.77 17.87
N ASP A 48 19.59 2.36 16.68
CA ASP A 48 20.97 1.96 16.45
C ASP A 48 21.47 2.47 15.09
N ALA A 49 22.38 3.45 15.12
CA ALA A 49 22.96 4.03 13.93
C ALA A 49 23.85 3.04 13.14
N GLU A 50 24.30 1.97 13.78
CA GLU A 50 25.12 0.92 13.16
C GLU A 50 24.30 -0.30 12.73
N ALA A 51 22.99 -0.33 13.04
CA ALA A 51 22.09 -1.41 12.63
C ALA A 51 21.92 -1.45 11.10
N PRO A 52 21.67 -2.65 10.53
CA PRO A 52 21.38 -2.77 9.11
C PRO A 52 20.16 -1.92 8.74
N LEU A 53 20.18 -1.35 7.54
CA LEU A 53 19.06 -0.62 6.99
C LEU A 53 17.88 -1.58 6.80
N VAL A 54 16.69 -1.12 7.19
CA VAL A 54 15.44 -1.80 6.91
C VAL A 54 14.88 -1.24 5.61
N GLU A 55 14.61 -2.10 4.67
CA GLU A 55 14.02 -1.70 3.39
C GLU A 55 12.62 -2.27 3.23
N GLY A 56 11.83 -1.61 2.43
CA GLY A 56 10.50 -2.05 2.06
C GLY A 56 10.01 -1.32 0.84
N GLU A 57 8.83 -1.68 0.41
CA GLU A 57 8.20 -1.10 -0.76
C GLU A 57 6.72 -0.89 -0.49
N ALA A 58 6.23 0.31 -0.75
CA ALA A 58 4.81 0.60 -0.74
C ALA A 58 4.26 0.32 -2.15
N ASP A 59 3.24 -0.52 -2.26
CA ASP A 59 2.66 -0.85 -3.56
C ASP A 59 2.12 0.39 -4.25
N PHE A 60 1.35 1.21 -3.53
CA PHE A 60 0.87 2.50 -4.02
C PHE A 60 0.92 3.54 -2.91
N VAL A 61 1.28 4.76 -3.30
CA VAL A 61 1.16 5.95 -2.44
C VAL A 61 0.29 6.96 -3.19
N VAL A 62 -0.84 7.32 -2.61
CA VAL A 62 -1.78 8.27 -3.20
C VAL A 62 -1.64 9.60 -2.48
N LEU A 63 -1.37 10.65 -3.24
CA LEU A 63 -1.13 11.99 -2.71
C LEU A 63 -2.17 12.97 -3.23
N HIS A 64 -2.63 13.84 -2.35
CA HIS A 64 -3.52 14.94 -2.68
C HIS A 64 -3.17 16.16 -1.84
N PRO A 65 -3.08 17.37 -2.44
CA PRO A 65 -2.62 18.56 -1.71
C PRO A 65 -3.48 18.92 -0.49
N ALA A 66 -4.78 18.67 -0.55
CA ALA A 66 -5.72 19.01 0.53
C ALA A 66 -6.09 17.81 1.41
N ARG A 67 -5.89 16.58 0.94
CA ARG A 67 -6.33 15.37 1.63
C ARG A 67 -5.20 14.58 2.28
N GLY A 68 -3.96 14.80 1.85
CA GLY A 68 -2.78 14.18 2.45
C GLY A 68 -2.27 12.97 1.70
N LEU A 69 -1.91 11.92 2.44
CA LEU A 69 -1.17 10.78 1.94
C LEU A 69 -1.84 9.48 2.36
N LEU A 70 -2.04 8.57 1.40
CA LEU A 70 -2.61 7.26 1.65
C LEU A 70 -1.69 6.19 1.05
N VAL A 71 -1.29 5.23 1.87
CA VAL A 71 -0.56 4.04 1.40
C VAL A 71 -1.54 2.91 1.17
N LEU A 72 -1.46 2.28 0.02
CA LEU A 72 -2.26 1.09 -0.30
C LEU A 72 -1.35 -0.12 -0.42
N GLU A 73 -1.71 -1.17 0.30
CA GLU A 73 -1.10 -2.49 0.16
C GLU A 73 -2.04 -3.38 -0.64
N VAL A 74 -1.56 -3.93 -1.75
CA VAL A 74 -2.38 -4.73 -2.67
C VAL A 74 -2.06 -6.21 -2.50
N LYS A 75 -3.09 -7.02 -2.30
CA LYS A 75 -2.97 -8.47 -2.21
C LYS A 75 -3.89 -9.14 -3.22
N GLY A 76 -3.30 -9.82 -4.18
CA GLY A 76 -4.04 -10.63 -5.15
C GLY A 76 -4.43 -11.99 -4.59
N GLY A 77 -5.32 -12.67 -5.32
CA GLY A 77 -5.85 -13.96 -4.96
C GLY A 77 -6.95 -13.89 -3.91
N ARG A 78 -7.39 -15.05 -3.48
CA ARG A 78 -8.41 -15.17 -2.43
C ARG A 78 -7.71 -15.34 -1.09
N LEU A 79 -7.98 -14.43 -0.18
CA LEU A 79 -7.35 -14.39 1.13
C LEU A 79 -8.38 -14.67 2.21
N TYR A 80 -7.92 -15.24 3.30
CA TYR A 80 -8.75 -15.42 4.49
C TYR A 80 -7.91 -15.32 5.76
N LEU A 81 -8.57 -14.96 6.84
CA LEU A 81 -8.00 -14.88 8.17
C LEU A 81 -8.42 -16.12 8.95
N GLN A 82 -7.45 -16.82 9.50
CA GLN A 82 -7.71 -17.95 10.40
C GLN A 82 -6.92 -17.75 11.69
N GLY A 83 -7.63 -17.58 12.80
CA GLY A 83 -7.00 -17.13 14.02
C GLY A 83 -6.43 -15.72 13.85
N ARG A 84 -5.12 -15.59 14.01
CA ARG A 84 -4.40 -14.32 13.80
C ARG A 84 -3.52 -14.33 12.56
N SER A 85 -3.65 -15.36 11.73
CA SER A 85 -2.79 -15.56 10.57
C SER A 85 -3.57 -15.40 9.29
N TRP A 86 -2.93 -14.76 8.31
CA TRP A 86 -3.48 -14.54 6.99
C TRP A 86 -2.97 -15.60 6.02
N TYR A 87 -3.89 -16.12 5.20
CA TYR A 87 -3.60 -17.16 4.22
C TYR A 87 -4.14 -16.79 2.86
N ARG A 88 -3.44 -17.26 1.82
CA ARG A 88 -3.91 -17.20 0.45
C ARG A 88 -4.31 -18.60 0.02
N GLU A 89 -5.51 -18.73 -0.56
CA GLU A 89 -5.95 -19.97 -1.17
C GLU A 89 -5.07 -20.33 -2.36
N THR A 90 -4.70 -21.59 -2.47
CA THR A 90 -3.96 -22.14 -3.61
C THR A 90 -4.62 -23.44 -4.04
N ARG A 91 -4.21 -23.99 -5.18
CA ARG A 91 -4.70 -25.30 -5.63
C ARG A 91 -4.21 -26.46 -4.76
N ALA A 92 -3.21 -26.21 -3.96
CA ALA A 92 -2.62 -27.20 -3.04
C ALA A 92 -2.85 -26.74 -1.60
N THR A 93 -1.80 -26.64 -0.80
CA THR A 93 -1.88 -26.19 0.58
C THR A 93 -1.99 -24.66 0.64
N PRO A 94 -2.87 -24.10 1.50
CA PRO A 94 -2.93 -22.66 1.68
C PRO A 94 -1.56 -22.07 2.05
N LYS A 95 -1.25 -20.92 1.49
CA LYS A 95 0.01 -20.22 1.72
C LYS A 95 -0.15 -19.18 2.81
N LEU A 96 0.68 -19.27 3.85
CA LEU A 96 0.78 -18.24 4.88
C LEU A 96 1.36 -16.96 4.25
N ILE A 97 0.71 -15.83 4.48
CA ILE A 97 1.17 -14.52 4.01
C ILE A 97 1.31 -13.55 5.17
N LYS A 98 2.05 -12.47 4.95
CA LYS A 98 2.14 -11.37 5.91
C LYS A 98 0.80 -10.67 6.01
N ASP A 99 0.49 -10.16 7.22
CA ASP A 99 -0.70 -9.35 7.44
C ASP A 99 -0.65 -8.09 6.55
N PRO A 100 -1.57 -7.93 5.60
CA PRO A 100 -1.55 -6.79 4.68
C PRO A 100 -1.79 -5.45 5.38
N PHE A 101 -2.55 -5.43 6.47
CA PHE A 101 -2.77 -4.22 7.26
C PHE A 101 -1.51 -3.81 8.00
N GLU A 102 -0.78 -4.77 8.56
CA GLU A 102 0.50 -4.49 9.22
C GLU A 102 1.55 -4.01 8.22
N GLN A 103 1.57 -4.57 7.02
CA GLN A 103 2.46 -4.09 5.95
C GLN A 103 2.14 -2.64 5.56
N GLY A 104 0.87 -2.31 5.39
CA GLY A 104 0.43 -0.95 5.08
C GLY A 104 0.81 0.03 6.20
N ARG A 105 0.60 -0.37 7.44
CA ARG A 105 0.95 0.44 8.61
C ARG A 105 2.46 0.73 8.66
N ARG A 106 3.29 -0.28 8.49
CA ARG A 106 4.75 -0.11 8.46
C ARG A 106 5.19 0.81 7.33
N ASN A 107 4.62 0.63 6.16
CA ASN A 107 4.96 1.45 4.99
C ASN A 107 4.61 2.92 5.20
N VAL A 108 3.42 3.22 5.71
CA VAL A 108 3.01 4.61 5.91
C VAL A 108 3.86 5.30 6.97
N HIS A 109 4.19 4.64 8.06
CA HIS A 109 5.02 5.22 9.10
C HIS A 109 6.46 5.47 8.62
N ALA A 110 7.04 4.53 7.89
CA ALA A 110 8.37 4.70 7.31
C ALA A 110 8.40 5.88 6.32
N LEU A 111 7.36 6.00 5.50
CA LEU A 111 7.26 7.07 4.50
C LEU A 111 7.10 8.44 5.18
N VAL A 112 6.20 8.55 6.16
CA VAL A 112 5.95 9.79 6.90
C VAL A 112 7.22 10.25 7.62
N ASP A 113 7.95 9.34 8.25
CA ASP A 113 9.21 9.67 8.92
C ASP A 113 10.29 10.11 7.92
N SER A 114 10.36 9.46 6.76
CA SER A 114 11.29 9.83 5.70
C SER A 114 11.01 11.23 5.15
N VAL A 115 9.74 11.56 4.95
CA VAL A 115 9.32 12.89 4.50
C VAL A 115 9.69 13.95 5.54
N ALA A 116 9.48 13.67 6.81
CA ALA A 116 9.87 14.59 7.89
C ALA A 116 11.37 14.87 7.88
N GLU A 117 12.20 13.85 7.76
CA GLU A 117 13.66 13.99 7.69
C GLU A 117 14.10 14.81 6.48
N ARG A 118 13.58 14.49 5.30
CA ARG A 118 13.96 15.13 4.04
C ARG A 118 13.53 16.58 3.94
N THR A 119 12.51 16.98 4.69
CA THR A 119 12.02 18.35 4.71
C THR A 119 12.51 19.17 5.92
N GLY A 120 13.45 18.62 6.71
CA GLY A 120 13.96 19.28 7.90
C GLY A 120 12.87 19.54 8.95
N GLY A 121 11.90 18.64 9.04
CA GLY A 121 10.79 18.74 9.98
C GLY A 121 9.62 19.59 9.50
N ARG A 122 9.70 20.20 8.33
CA ARG A 122 8.60 21.02 7.78
C ARG A 122 7.33 20.21 7.57
N LEU A 123 7.46 19.00 7.03
CA LEU A 123 6.36 18.06 6.81
C LEU A 123 6.43 16.90 7.81
N ARG A 124 6.42 17.24 9.10
CA ARG A 124 6.36 16.26 10.18
C ARG A 124 4.93 15.81 10.45
N ARG A 125 4.79 14.72 11.22
CA ARG A 125 3.50 14.22 11.69
C ARG A 125 2.69 15.37 12.32
N GLY A 126 1.39 15.38 12.05
CA GLY A 126 0.48 16.42 12.52
C GLY A 126 0.32 17.60 11.56
N ARG A 127 1.15 17.70 10.52
CA ARG A 127 1.05 18.75 9.51
C ARG A 127 0.13 18.39 8.35
N TYR A 128 -0.15 17.12 8.17
CA TYR A 128 -1.06 16.63 7.14
C TYR A 128 -1.68 15.32 7.58
N THR A 129 -2.75 14.93 6.91
CA THR A 129 -3.42 13.65 7.16
C THR A 129 -2.72 12.53 6.42
N PHE A 130 -2.54 11.40 7.06
CA PHE A 130 -2.03 10.20 6.41
C PHE A 130 -2.75 8.96 6.92
N GLY A 131 -2.74 7.93 6.11
CA GLY A 131 -3.36 6.67 6.46
C GLY A 131 -2.89 5.53 5.57
N TYR A 132 -3.42 4.35 5.81
CA TYR A 132 -3.12 3.17 5.04
C TYR A 132 -4.37 2.32 4.86
N ALA A 133 -4.38 1.51 3.82
CA ALA A 133 -5.44 0.56 3.55
C ALA A 133 -4.88 -0.66 2.83
N ALA A 134 -5.61 -1.77 2.93
CA ALA A 134 -5.35 -2.96 2.14
C ALA A 134 -6.40 -3.07 1.04
N VAL A 135 -5.99 -3.48 -0.15
CA VAL A 135 -6.85 -3.63 -1.31
C VAL A 135 -6.79 -5.07 -1.80
N PHE A 136 -7.95 -5.68 -1.95
CA PHE A 136 -8.11 -7.07 -2.38
C PHE A 136 -8.90 -7.11 -3.70
N PRO A 137 -8.26 -6.85 -4.84
CA PRO A 137 -8.98 -6.68 -6.10
C PRO A 137 -9.65 -7.94 -6.63
N HIS A 138 -9.26 -9.13 -6.15
CA HIS A 138 -9.82 -10.40 -6.59
C HIS A 138 -10.96 -10.92 -5.69
N HIS A 139 -11.32 -10.17 -4.64
CA HIS A 139 -12.49 -10.53 -3.83
C HIS A 139 -13.76 -10.01 -4.47
N ASP A 140 -14.78 -10.86 -4.51
CA ASP A 140 -16.08 -10.50 -5.01
C ASP A 140 -16.83 -9.66 -3.96
N ARG A 141 -17.59 -8.70 -4.45
CA ARG A 141 -18.41 -7.82 -3.62
C ARG A 141 -19.47 -8.60 -2.81
N SER A 142 -19.95 -9.71 -3.35
CA SER A 142 -20.90 -10.57 -2.66
C SER A 142 -20.26 -11.28 -1.45
N GLU A 143 -18.99 -11.62 -1.53
CA GLU A 143 -18.26 -12.26 -0.44
C GLU A 143 -17.97 -11.28 0.69
N GLU A 144 -17.63 -10.03 0.37
CA GLU A 144 -17.47 -8.98 1.37
C GLU A 144 -18.75 -8.76 2.17
N HIS A 145 -19.89 -8.74 1.48
CA HIS A 145 -21.19 -8.56 2.13
C HIS A 145 -21.54 -9.72 3.05
N THR A 146 -21.18 -10.93 2.70
CA THR A 146 -21.39 -12.13 3.53
C THR A 146 -20.52 -12.11 4.79
N SER A 147 -19.28 -11.63 4.69
CA SER A 147 -18.38 -11.55 5.84
C SER A 147 -18.78 -10.49 6.86
N GLU A 148 -19.45 -9.42 6.44
CA GLU A 148 -19.96 -8.39 7.35
C GLU A 148 -21.14 -8.87 8.20
N LEU A 149 -21.87 -9.88 7.71
CA LEU A 149 -23.04 -10.43 8.40
C LEU A 149 -22.69 -11.52 9.43
N GLN A 150 -21.46 -11.92 9.49
CA GLN A 150 -20.95 -12.92 10.43
C GLN A 150 -20.22 -12.24 11.60
#